data_a6d90d797156bbbbcb01fc71b6216dba
#
_entry.id   a6d90d797156bbbbcb01fc71b6216dba
#
_cell.length_a   1.000
_cell.length_b   1.000
_cell.length_c   1.000
_cell.angle_alpha   90.00
_cell.angle_beta   90.00
_cell.angle_gamma   90.00
#
_symmetry.space_group_name_H-M   'P 1'
#
loop_
_entity.id
_entity.type
_entity.pdbx_description
1 polymer ?
#
loop_
_entity_poly.entity_id
_entity_poly.type
_entity_poly.pdbx_seq_one_letter_code
_entity_poly.pdbx_strand_id
1 'polypeptide(L)'
;MTPPDWRSALTAQQQRDVRELVSTATEFDGVAPVGEQVLRELGHDRTEHLLVTDSQSGGTIVGYLNLGNPSPTGDGDAGMAELVVHPAARRRGIGAAMGRAALARTNRLTQFWAHGTLEPARATASALDLVAVRELVQMRRPLRDIPEPAGTVPGVRIRTYRGAADDAELLRVNNAAFATHSEQGGWTAADLAERRNEPWFDPEGLFLAFGDSESDHPDRLLGFHWTKVHSDQPGLGEVYVVGVDPSAQGRGLGRTLTAIGVEWLARRLADPANPTAATVLLYVESDNVAALRSYRSLGFTTYSVDTAYAPTPVGS
;
A
#
# COMPACT_ATOMS: atom_id res chain seq x y z
N MET A 1 28.61 19.98 1.85
CA MET A 1 27.62 18.92 2.22
C MET A 1 28.34 17.97 3.16
N THR A 2 27.81 17.76 4.34
CA THR A 2 28.33 16.75 5.29
C THR A 2 28.19 15.36 4.65
N PRO A 3 29.15 14.43 4.86
CA PRO A 3 29.01 13.06 4.35
C PRO A 3 27.73 12.40 4.89
N PRO A 4 27.16 11.45 4.16
CA PRO A 4 25.95 10.75 4.57
C PRO A 4 26.13 10.11 5.96
N ASP A 5 25.23 10.42 6.89
CA ASP A 5 25.26 9.94 8.28
C ASP A 5 24.23 8.81 8.45
N TRP A 6 24.69 7.56 8.29
CA TRP A 6 23.90 6.37 8.47
C TRP A 6 23.72 6.01 9.95
N ARG A 7 22.50 5.66 10.32
CA ARG A 7 22.11 5.28 11.70
C ARG A 7 21.20 4.07 11.69
N SER A 8 21.38 3.18 12.65
CA SER A 8 20.46 2.06 12.91
C SER A 8 19.29 2.47 13.81
N ALA A 9 19.41 3.59 14.53
CA ALA A 9 18.35 4.12 15.39
C ALA A 9 18.39 5.64 15.43
N LEU A 10 17.24 6.28 15.57
CA LEU A 10 17.08 7.72 15.69
C LEU A 10 16.80 8.14 17.13
N THR A 11 17.40 9.24 17.57
CA THR A 11 17.03 9.87 18.84
C THR A 11 15.58 10.40 18.76
N ALA A 12 14.94 10.59 19.91
CA ALA A 12 13.58 11.14 19.96
C ALA A 12 13.48 12.53 19.27
N GLN A 13 14.54 13.34 19.32
CA GLN A 13 14.57 14.62 18.61
C GLN A 13 14.61 14.40 17.10
N GLN A 14 15.49 13.54 16.60
CA GLN A 14 15.58 13.22 15.16
C GLN A 14 14.29 12.62 14.60
N GLN A 15 13.61 11.77 15.38
CA GLN A 15 12.28 11.25 14.98
C GLN A 15 11.25 12.37 14.81
N ARG A 16 11.25 13.38 15.69
CA ARG A 16 10.37 14.56 15.56
C ARG A 16 10.72 15.38 14.33
N ASP A 17 12.02 15.66 14.14
CA ASP A 17 12.50 16.46 13.00
C ASP A 17 12.20 15.77 11.66
N VAL A 18 12.33 14.43 11.57
CA VAL A 18 11.95 13.66 10.38
C VAL A 18 10.44 13.71 10.15
N ARG A 19 9.60 13.58 11.18
CA ARG A 19 8.14 13.71 11.03
C ARG A 19 7.74 15.10 10.55
N GLU A 20 8.37 16.15 11.07
CA GLU A 20 8.16 17.52 10.62
C GLU A 20 8.56 17.71 9.15
N LEU A 21 9.73 17.17 8.75
CA LEU A 21 10.18 17.18 7.36
C LEU A 21 9.17 16.49 6.43
N VAL A 22 8.66 15.30 6.84
CA VAL A 22 7.66 14.55 6.07
C VAL A 22 6.35 15.33 5.98
N SER A 23 5.86 15.92 7.09
CA SER A 23 4.65 16.75 7.10
C SER A 23 4.77 17.95 6.17
N THR A 24 5.87 18.69 6.25
CA THR A 24 6.13 19.84 5.40
C THR A 24 6.17 19.47 3.91
N ALA A 25 6.80 18.34 3.59
CA ALA A 25 6.83 17.85 2.22
C ALA A 25 5.45 17.40 1.73
N THR A 26 4.68 16.71 2.59
CA THR A 26 3.31 16.28 2.30
C THR A 26 2.39 17.47 2.01
N GLU A 27 2.45 18.51 2.84
CA GLU A 27 1.66 19.74 2.63
C GLU A 27 2.02 20.42 1.32
N PHE A 28 3.30 20.45 0.96
CA PHE A 28 3.78 21.09 -0.27
C PHE A 28 3.41 20.29 -1.53
N ASP A 29 3.55 18.96 -1.47
CA ASP A 29 3.41 18.07 -2.64
C ASP A 29 1.98 17.51 -2.79
N GLY A 30 1.15 17.56 -1.74
CA GLY A 30 -0.16 16.92 -1.68
C GLY A 30 -0.11 15.39 -1.59
N VAL A 31 1.09 14.81 -1.46
CA VAL A 31 1.35 13.36 -1.35
C VAL A 31 2.43 13.14 -0.29
N ALA A 32 2.22 12.17 0.59
CA ALA A 32 3.22 11.78 1.57
C ALA A 32 4.44 11.17 0.86
N PRO A 33 5.66 11.65 1.14
CA PRO A 33 6.87 11.17 0.46
C PRO A 33 7.36 9.81 0.95
N VAL A 34 6.87 9.34 2.08
CA VAL A 34 7.16 8.04 2.68
C VAL A 34 5.89 7.41 3.24
N GLY A 35 5.85 6.08 3.25
CA GLY A 35 4.71 5.32 3.75
C GLY A 35 4.59 5.31 5.28
N GLU A 36 3.42 4.91 5.78
CA GLU A 36 3.15 4.79 7.23
C GLU A 36 4.14 3.82 7.91
N GLN A 37 4.56 2.77 7.22
CA GLN A 37 5.51 1.80 7.75
C GLN A 37 6.84 2.49 8.10
N VAL A 38 7.37 3.35 7.22
CA VAL A 38 8.59 4.12 7.48
C VAL A 38 8.45 4.97 8.74
N LEU A 39 7.28 5.61 8.93
CA LEU A 39 7.01 6.42 10.12
C LEU A 39 6.90 5.58 11.41
N ARG A 40 6.42 4.34 11.32
CA ARG A 40 6.43 3.39 12.45
C ARG A 40 7.85 2.94 12.79
N GLU A 41 8.68 2.70 11.78
CA GLU A 41 10.07 2.23 11.98
C GLU A 41 11.02 3.28 12.57
N LEU A 42 10.67 4.58 12.58
CA LEU A 42 11.52 5.64 13.16
C LEU A 42 11.92 5.39 14.63
N GLY A 43 11.08 4.66 15.38
CA GLY A 43 11.32 4.33 16.78
C GLY A 43 12.03 2.98 17.02
N HIS A 44 12.36 2.27 15.95
CA HIS A 44 12.93 0.92 16.00
C HIS A 44 14.33 0.89 15.34
N ASP A 45 15.03 -0.20 15.52
CA ASP A 45 16.37 -0.48 14.95
C ASP A 45 16.31 -1.53 13.81
N ARG A 46 15.13 -1.68 13.18
CA ARG A 46 14.86 -2.68 12.14
C ARG A 46 15.18 -2.21 10.73
N THR A 47 15.41 -0.92 10.56
CA THR A 47 15.76 -0.29 9.28
C THR A 47 16.94 0.64 9.45
N GLU A 48 17.59 1.01 8.35
CA GLU A 48 18.66 1.99 8.38
C GLU A 48 18.16 3.37 7.96
N HIS A 49 18.68 4.39 8.62
CA HIS A 49 18.28 5.79 8.40
C HIS A 49 19.47 6.61 7.92
N LEU A 50 19.27 7.38 6.86
CA LEU A 50 20.25 8.35 6.37
C LEU A 50 19.71 9.76 6.58
N LEU A 51 20.46 10.58 7.31
CA LEU A 51 20.11 11.99 7.57
C LEU A 51 21.04 12.93 6.80
N VAL A 52 20.46 13.97 6.24
CA VAL A 52 21.20 15.09 5.65
C VAL A 52 20.80 16.37 6.37
N THR A 53 21.80 17.05 6.94
CA THR A 53 21.60 18.29 7.67
C THR A 53 22.16 19.48 6.88
N ASP A 54 21.52 20.64 7.01
CA ASP A 54 22.03 21.88 6.46
C ASP A 54 22.80 22.65 7.55
N SER A 55 24.13 22.73 7.39
CA SER A 55 25.01 23.44 8.32
C SER A 55 24.74 24.95 8.36
N GLN A 56 24.16 25.53 7.31
CA GLN A 56 23.81 26.96 7.25
C GLN A 56 22.55 27.28 8.07
N SER A 57 21.71 26.28 8.33
CA SER A 57 20.45 26.41 9.09
C SER A 57 20.55 25.80 10.50
N GLY A 58 21.73 25.83 11.12
CA GLY A 58 21.90 25.36 12.49
C GLY A 58 21.80 23.83 12.66
N GLY A 59 21.96 23.04 11.58
CA GLY A 59 21.92 21.57 11.65
C GLY A 59 20.52 20.97 11.46
N THR A 60 19.59 21.73 10.92
CA THR A 60 18.23 21.26 10.58
C THR A 60 18.30 20.10 9.57
N ILE A 61 17.52 19.04 9.79
CA ILE A 61 17.37 17.92 8.85
C ILE A 61 16.63 18.41 7.60
N VAL A 62 17.30 18.36 6.45
CA VAL A 62 16.75 18.75 5.15
C VAL A 62 16.58 17.58 4.17
N GLY A 63 17.08 16.41 4.54
CA GLY A 63 16.91 15.18 3.78
C GLY A 63 16.89 13.97 4.71
N TYR A 64 16.02 13.03 4.37
CA TYR A 64 15.89 11.76 5.08
C TYR A 64 15.70 10.64 4.07
N LEU A 65 16.35 9.51 4.31
CA LEU A 65 16.10 8.27 3.60
C LEU A 65 15.98 7.14 4.63
N ASN A 66 14.95 6.33 4.47
CA ASN A 66 14.81 5.04 5.12
C ASN A 66 15.24 3.94 4.16
N LEU A 67 16.02 2.99 4.65
CA LEU A 67 16.40 1.79 3.92
C LEU A 67 15.93 0.58 4.72
N GLY A 68 14.89 -0.08 4.22
CA GLY A 68 14.39 -1.34 4.75
C GLY A 68 15.37 -2.47 4.50
N ASN A 69 15.43 -3.42 5.42
CA ASN A 69 16.18 -4.65 5.22
C ASN A 69 15.54 -5.51 4.12
N PRO A 70 16.33 -6.30 3.38
CA PRO A 70 15.78 -7.28 2.45
C PRO A 70 14.80 -8.21 3.16
N SER A 71 13.66 -8.50 2.50
CA SER A 71 12.69 -9.44 3.07
C SER A 71 13.28 -10.85 3.08
N PRO A 72 13.24 -11.57 4.20
CA PRO A 72 13.77 -12.93 4.28
C PRO A 72 12.98 -13.96 3.46
N THR A 73 11.85 -13.56 2.86
CA THR A 73 10.93 -14.44 2.10
C THR A 73 10.70 -14.02 0.65
N GLY A 74 11.37 -12.98 0.17
CA GLY A 74 11.16 -12.43 -1.18
C GLY A 74 12.20 -12.93 -2.20
N ASP A 75 11.76 -13.18 -3.41
CA ASP A 75 12.61 -13.39 -4.58
C ASP A 75 13.42 -12.11 -4.88
N GLY A 76 14.64 -12.08 -4.41
CA GLY A 76 15.60 -11.00 -4.62
C GLY A 76 15.87 -10.18 -3.37
N ASP A 77 17.11 -10.19 -2.93
CA ASP A 77 17.69 -9.46 -1.77
C ASP A 77 17.63 -7.92 -1.87
N ALA A 78 16.60 -7.36 -2.45
CA ALA A 78 16.46 -5.93 -2.65
C ALA A 78 15.80 -5.26 -1.44
N GLY A 79 16.55 -4.47 -0.68
CA GLY A 79 15.96 -3.57 0.31
C GLY A 79 15.13 -2.47 -0.38
N MET A 80 13.98 -2.11 0.21
CA MET A 80 13.18 -0.98 -0.25
C MET A 80 13.66 0.31 0.42
N ALA A 81 13.86 1.37 -0.36
CA ALA A 81 14.20 2.69 0.16
C ALA A 81 13.12 3.71 -0.17
N GLU A 82 12.86 4.60 0.78
CA GLU A 82 12.00 5.76 0.60
C GLU A 82 12.73 7.01 1.09
N LEU A 83 12.62 8.10 0.35
CA LEU A 83 13.38 9.31 0.66
C LEU A 83 12.55 10.59 0.51
N VAL A 84 12.90 11.58 1.31
CA VAL A 84 12.32 12.91 1.25
C VAL A 84 13.41 13.99 1.31
N VAL A 85 13.22 15.06 0.55
CA VAL A 85 14.02 16.28 0.64
C VAL A 85 13.08 17.46 0.90
N HIS A 86 13.43 18.25 1.91
CA HIS A 86 12.70 19.47 2.27
C HIS A 86 12.46 20.34 1.02
N PRO A 87 11.23 20.80 0.76
CA PRO A 87 10.91 21.55 -0.47
C PRO A 87 11.89 22.69 -0.78
N ALA A 88 12.26 23.50 0.21
CA ALA A 88 13.20 24.61 0.06
C ALA A 88 14.67 24.17 -0.18
N ALA A 89 15.02 22.90 0.06
CA ALA A 89 16.36 22.38 -0.15
C ALA A 89 16.50 21.54 -1.44
N ARG A 90 15.43 21.41 -2.23
CA ARG A 90 15.42 20.68 -3.50
C ARG A 90 16.29 21.34 -4.56
N ARG A 91 16.55 20.61 -5.65
CA ARG A 91 17.40 21.04 -6.80
C ARG A 91 18.86 21.30 -6.46
N ARG A 92 19.31 20.85 -5.28
CA ARG A 92 20.70 20.94 -4.78
C ARG A 92 21.43 19.58 -4.86
N GLY A 93 20.86 18.58 -5.51
CA GLY A 93 21.43 17.24 -5.66
C GLY A 93 21.31 16.33 -4.43
N ILE A 94 20.62 16.75 -3.36
CA ILE A 94 20.50 16.01 -2.11
C ILE A 94 19.85 14.63 -2.33
N GLY A 95 18.72 14.58 -3.01
CA GLY A 95 18.01 13.31 -3.29
C GLY A 95 18.89 12.31 -4.04
N ALA A 96 19.56 12.76 -5.11
CA ALA A 96 20.46 11.91 -5.87
C ALA A 96 21.71 11.47 -5.05
N ALA A 97 22.20 12.31 -4.13
CA ALA A 97 23.30 11.94 -3.24
C ALA A 97 22.88 10.85 -2.24
N MET A 98 21.69 10.98 -1.64
CA MET A 98 21.12 9.96 -0.74
C MET A 98 20.87 8.64 -1.50
N GLY A 99 20.28 8.70 -2.69
CA GLY A 99 20.06 7.50 -3.51
C GLY A 99 21.35 6.80 -3.89
N ARG A 100 22.41 7.53 -4.28
CA ARG A 100 23.73 6.95 -4.53
C ARG A 100 24.32 6.29 -3.28
N ALA A 101 24.13 6.89 -2.11
CA ALA A 101 24.60 6.31 -0.86
C ALA A 101 23.88 4.99 -0.52
N ALA A 102 22.57 4.92 -0.76
CA ALA A 102 21.78 3.69 -0.60
C ALA A 102 22.21 2.60 -1.59
N LEU A 103 22.37 2.94 -2.87
CA LEU A 103 22.88 2.02 -3.90
C LEU A 103 24.27 1.47 -3.58
N ALA A 104 25.17 2.32 -3.10
CA ALA A 104 26.53 1.90 -2.70
C ALA A 104 26.48 0.94 -1.50
N ARG A 105 25.57 1.16 -0.53
CA ARG A 105 25.44 0.35 0.67
C ARG A 105 24.91 -1.05 0.39
N THR A 106 24.08 -1.20 -0.63
CA THR A 106 23.39 -2.46 -0.99
C THR A 106 23.95 -3.13 -2.25
N ASN A 107 25.12 -2.73 -2.73
CA ASN A 107 25.67 -3.21 -4.01
C ASN A 107 24.67 -3.07 -5.18
N ARG A 108 23.94 -1.95 -5.22
CA ARG A 108 22.90 -1.63 -6.21
C ARG A 108 21.67 -2.56 -6.20
N LEU A 109 21.40 -3.24 -5.10
CA LEU A 109 20.21 -4.10 -4.96
C LEU A 109 19.00 -3.35 -4.41
N THR A 110 19.12 -2.05 -4.06
CA THR A 110 18.01 -1.24 -3.52
C THR A 110 16.99 -0.91 -4.61
N GLN A 111 15.73 -1.09 -4.28
CA GLN A 111 14.61 -0.47 -4.98
C GLN A 111 14.18 0.81 -4.25
N PHE A 112 13.66 1.79 -4.98
CA PHE A 112 13.20 3.07 -4.44
C PHE A 112 11.70 3.22 -4.71
N TRP A 113 10.93 3.37 -3.64
CA TRP A 113 9.51 3.63 -3.76
C TRP A 113 9.23 5.13 -3.87
N ALA A 114 8.51 5.53 -4.91
CA ALA A 114 8.14 6.92 -5.18
C ALA A 114 6.61 7.07 -5.13
N HIS A 115 6.11 7.56 -4.01
CA HIS A 115 4.69 7.85 -3.84
C HIS A 115 4.23 8.97 -4.77
N GLY A 116 3.11 8.77 -5.47
CA GLY A 116 2.54 9.71 -6.44
C GLY A 116 3.39 9.92 -7.70
N THR A 117 4.54 9.27 -7.81
CA THR A 117 5.48 9.35 -8.96
C THR A 117 5.69 10.79 -9.44
N LEU A 118 5.96 11.69 -8.50
CA LEU A 118 6.12 13.12 -8.76
C LEU A 118 7.30 13.42 -9.68
N GLU A 119 7.28 14.58 -10.35
CA GLU A 119 8.38 15.02 -11.23
C GLU A 119 9.76 14.99 -10.54
N PRO A 120 9.93 15.47 -9.28
CA PRO A 120 11.21 15.36 -8.58
C PRO A 120 11.68 13.92 -8.37
N ALA A 121 10.77 12.98 -8.16
CA ALA A 121 11.11 11.55 -8.01
C ALA A 121 11.59 10.97 -9.35
N ARG A 122 10.87 11.23 -10.46
CA ARG A 122 11.30 10.84 -11.82
C ARG A 122 12.67 11.41 -12.17
N ALA A 123 12.88 12.69 -11.88
CA ALA A 123 14.17 13.35 -12.13
C ALA A 123 15.32 12.73 -11.30
N THR A 124 15.03 12.33 -10.04
CA THR A 124 16.00 11.67 -9.18
C THR A 124 16.30 10.24 -9.68
N ALA A 125 15.28 9.47 -10.06
CA ALA A 125 15.44 8.15 -10.65
C ALA A 125 16.30 8.20 -11.94
N SER A 126 16.02 9.15 -12.84
CA SER A 126 16.81 9.38 -14.05
C SER A 126 18.27 9.74 -13.74
N ALA A 127 18.54 10.59 -12.74
CA ALA A 127 19.89 10.97 -12.33
C ALA A 127 20.68 9.83 -11.66
N LEU A 128 20.03 8.71 -11.33
CA LEU A 128 20.59 7.51 -10.72
C LEU A 128 20.62 6.32 -11.69
N ASP A 129 20.22 6.52 -12.94
CA ASP A 129 20.08 5.46 -13.95
C ASP A 129 19.17 4.32 -13.47
N LEU A 130 18.04 4.69 -12.86
CA LEU A 130 17.02 3.75 -12.40
C LEU A 130 15.88 3.66 -13.43
N VAL A 131 15.30 2.47 -13.53
CA VAL A 131 14.12 2.19 -14.35
C VAL A 131 12.92 1.83 -13.48
N ALA A 132 11.72 2.14 -13.94
CA ALA A 132 10.50 1.69 -13.29
C ALA A 132 10.37 0.16 -13.42
N VAL A 133 10.19 -0.53 -12.30
CA VAL A 133 10.07 -2.00 -12.25
C VAL A 133 8.71 -2.47 -11.76
N ARG A 134 7.97 -1.60 -11.07
CA ARG A 134 6.63 -1.88 -10.54
C ARG A 134 5.85 -0.58 -10.41
N GLU A 135 4.57 -0.62 -10.72
CA GLU A 135 3.66 0.52 -10.52
C GLU A 135 2.40 0.08 -9.79
N LEU A 136 2.10 0.75 -8.69
CA LEU A 136 0.89 0.55 -7.91
C LEU A 136 -0.06 1.73 -8.14
N VAL A 137 -1.20 1.45 -8.74
CA VAL A 137 -2.22 2.45 -9.05
C VAL A 137 -3.15 2.61 -7.87
N GLN A 138 -3.21 3.80 -7.28
CA GLN A 138 -4.28 4.17 -6.37
C GLN A 138 -5.49 4.62 -7.19
N MET A 139 -6.64 3.99 -6.96
CA MET A 139 -7.89 4.42 -7.56
C MET A 139 -8.84 4.90 -6.48
N ARG A 140 -9.69 5.87 -6.83
CA ARG A 140 -10.70 6.43 -5.92
C ARG A 140 -12.06 6.56 -6.60
N ARG A 141 -13.12 6.53 -5.79
CA ARG A 141 -14.45 6.93 -6.20
C ARG A 141 -15.20 7.59 -5.03
N PRO A 142 -16.17 8.51 -5.29
CA PRO A 142 -17.12 8.93 -4.28
C PRO A 142 -18.03 7.77 -3.86
N LEU A 143 -18.44 7.75 -2.60
CA LEU A 143 -19.41 6.77 -2.07
C LEU A 143 -20.87 7.22 -2.25
N ARG A 144 -21.13 8.01 -3.28
CA ARG A 144 -22.46 8.38 -3.76
C ARG A 144 -22.76 7.65 -5.07
N ASP A 145 -24.03 7.52 -5.42
CA ASP A 145 -24.50 6.93 -6.69
C ASP A 145 -23.84 5.56 -6.95
N ILE A 146 -23.86 4.70 -5.92
CA ILE A 146 -23.28 3.37 -6.01
C ILE A 146 -24.21 2.52 -6.85
N PRO A 147 -23.71 1.90 -7.96
CA PRO A 147 -24.51 0.94 -8.71
C PRO A 147 -24.95 -0.19 -7.77
N GLU A 148 -26.20 -0.59 -7.86
CA GLU A 148 -26.66 -1.79 -7.15
C GLU A 148 -25.71 -2.96 -7.46
N PRO A 149 -25.39 -3.78 -6.46
CA PRO A 149 -24.57 -4.97 -6.70
C PRO A 149 -25.20 -5.78 -7.82
N ALA A 150 -24.47 -6.02 -8.89
CA ALA A 150 -24.92 -6.93 -9.93
C ALA A 150 -25.17 -8.27 -9.26
N GLY A 151 -26.39 -8.77 -9.31
CA GLY A 151 -26.98 -9.91 -8.64
C GLY A 151 -26.04 -10.99 -8.10
N THR A 152 -26.57 -11.96 -7.39
CA THR A 152 -25.81 -13.07 -6.81
C THR A 152 -25.08 -13.87 -7.89
N VAL A 153 -23.79 -14.19 -7.64
CA VAL A 153 -23.06 -15.17 -8.47
C VAL A 153 -23.71 -16.54 -8.25
N PRO A 154 -24.19 -17.23 -9.27
CA PRO A 154 -24.79 -18.55 -9.13
C PRO A 154 -23.83 -19.54 -8.42
N GLY A 155 -24.35 -20.34 -7.52
CA GLY A 155 -23.58 -21.32 -6.77
C GLY A 155 -22.72 -20.70 -5.65
N VAL A 156 -22.99 -19.44 -5.24
CA VAL A 156 -22.19 -18.73 -4.22
C VAL A 156 -23.08 -18.11 -3.15
N ARG A 157 -22.75 -18.38 -1.89
CA ARG A 157 -23.34 -17.76 -0.70
C ARG A 157 -22.35 -16.81 -0.06
N ILE A 158 -22.73 -15.54 0.11
CA ILE A 158 -21.88 -14.51 0.71
C ILE A 158 -22.38 -14.20 2.13
N ARG A 159 -21.45 -14.12 3.09
CA ARG A 159 -21.70 -13.69 4.45
C ARG A 159 -20.51 -12.94 5.02
N THR A 160 -20.67 -12.29 6.15
CA THR A 160 -19.56 -11.67 6.88
C THR A 160 -18.78 -12.71 7.71
N TYR A 161 -17.59 -12.32 8.10
CA TYR A 161 -16.67 -13.09 8.94
C TYR A 161 -17.28 -13.40 10.31
N ARG A 162 -17.06 -14.62 10.82
CA ARG A 162 -17.67 -15.11 12.07
C ARG A 162 -16.66 -15.49 13.15
N GLY A 163 -15.40 -15.13 12.97
CA GLY A 163 -14.35 -15.41 13.94
C GLY A 163 -13.37 -16.49 13.48
N ALA A 164 -12.58 -16.99 14.42
CA ALA A 164 -11.43 -17.86 14.14
C ALA A 164 -11.75 -19.15 13.33
N ALA A 165 -13.01 -19.60 13.32
CA ALA A 165 -13.41 -20.72 12.48
C ALA A 165 -13.24 -20.47 10.97
N ASP A 166 -13.23 -19.20 10.55
CA ASP A 166 -13.06 -18.81 9.15
C ASP A 166 -11.59 -18.62 8.75
N ASP A 167 -10.67 -18.53 9.72
CA ASP A 167 -9.27 -18.14 9.50
C ASP A 167 -8.53 -19.05 8.53
N ALA A 168 -8.68 -20.37 8.69
CA ALA A 168 -7.95 -21.33 7.88
C ALA A 168 -8.29 -21.20 6.38
N GLU A 169 -9.57 -21.05 6.06
CA GLU A 169 -10.03 -20.87 4.69
C GLU A 169 -9.68 -19.47 4.15
N LEU A 170 -9.77 -18.44 4.99
CA LEU A 170 -9.35 -17.08 4.62
C LEU A 170 -7.87 -17.03 4.24
N LEU A 171 -6.99 -17.63 5.06
CA LEU A 171 -5.56 -17.74 4.78
C LEU A 171 -5.28 -18.54 3.51
N ARG A 172 -5.97 -19.68 3.34
CA ARG A 172 -5.83 -20.50 2.14
C ARG A 172 -6.15 -19.71 0.87
N VAL A 173 -7.27 -18.99 0.86
CA VAL A 173 -7.68 -18.20 -0.31
C VAL A 173 -6.75 -17.01 -0.52
N ASN A 174 -6.37 -16.30 0.55
CA ASN A 174 -5.42 -15.20 0.45
C ASN A 174 -4.12 -15.67 -0.20
N ASN A 175 -3.49 -16.69 0.35
CA ASN A 175 -2.20 -17.18 -0.11
C ASN A 175 -2.26 -17.78 -1.52
N ALA A 176 -3.41 -18.35 -1.92
CA ALA A 176 -3.61 -18.81 -3.29
C ALA A 176 -3.84 -17.64 -4.28
N ALA A 177 -4.63 -16.64 -3.89
CA ALA A 177 -4.93 -15.49 -4.73
C ALA A 177 -3.69 -14.59 -4.97
N PHE A 178 -2.80 -14.52 -3.98
CA PHE A 178 -1.61 -13.67 -3.98
C PHE A 178 -0.29 -14.47 -3.98
N ALA A 179 -0.29 -15.68 -4.54
CA ALA A 179 0.88 -16.58 -4.53
C ALA A 179 2.16 -15.96 -5.14
N THR A 180 2.01 -15.02 -6.08
CA THR A 180 3.11 -14.32 -6.72
C THR A 180 3.37 -12.92 -6.15
N HIS A 181 2.65 -12.52 -5.10
CA HIS A 181 2.70 -11.19 -4.53
C HIS A 181 3.38 -11.22 -3.15
N SER A 182 4.62 -10.77 -3.07
CA SER A 182 5.48 -10.91 -1.88
C SER A 182 4.92 -10.23 -0.61
N GLU A 183 4.17 -9.14 -0.75
CA GLU A 183 3.64 -8.38 0.39
C GLU A 183 2.27 -8.88 0.87
N GLN A 184 1.50 -9.52 -0.02
CA GLN A 184 0.12 -9.94 0.25
C GLN A 184 -0.04 -11.47 0.33
N GLY A 185 0.87 -12.21 -0.30
CA GLY A 185 0.93 -13.66 -0.23
C GLY A 185 1.67 -14.16 1.01
N GLY A 186 1.52 -15.45 1.30
CA GLY A 186 2.28 -16.12 2.36
C GLY A 186 1.90 -15.72 3.79
N TRP A 187 0.73 -15.13 4.02
CA TRP A 187 0.28 -14.82 5.38
C TRP A 187 0.21 -16.05 6.26
N THR A 188 0.67 -15.89 7.49
CA THR A 188 0.54 -16.87 8.57
C THR A 188 -0.69 -16.57 9.44
N ALA A 189 -1.01 -17.49 10.35
CA ALA A 189 -2.05 -17.24 11.35
C ALA A 189 -1.71 -16.05 12.27
N ALA A 190 -0.43 -15.80 12.53
CA ALA A 190 0.02 -14.67 13.32
C ALA A 190 -0.22 -13.34 12.57
N ASP A 191 0.09 -13.28 11.27
CA ASP A 191 -0.14 -12.10 10.44
C ASP A 191 -1.63 -11.76 10.34
N LEU A 192 -2.50 -12.77 10.22
CA LEU A 192 -3.94 -12.57 10.21
C LEU A 192 -4.45 -12.09 11.57
N ALA A 193 -3.93 -12.64 12.66
CA ALA A 193 -4.31 -12.24 14.02
C ALA A 193 -3.88 -10.78 14.30
N GLU A 194 -2.67 -10.37 13.87
CA GLU A 194 -2.20 -9.00 13.99
C GLU A 194 -3.15 -8.02 13.29
N ARG A 195 -3.53 -8.30 12.03
CA ARG A 195 -4.45 -7.46 11.26
C ARG A 195 -5.86 -7.39 11.86
N ARG A 196 -6.33 -8.47 12.49
CA ARG A 196 -7.62 -8.46 13.19
C ARG A 196 -7.59 -7.70 14.51
N ASN A 197 -6.41 -7.49 15.09
CA ASN A 197 -6.23 -6.69 16.30
C ASN A 197 -6.07 -5.19 16.01
N GLU A 198 -6.02 -4.80 14.74
CA GLU A 198 -5.98 -3.40 14.36
C GLU A 198 -7.27 -2.66 14.77
N PRO A 199 -7.20 -1.41 15.27
CA PRO A 199 -8.36 -0.65 15.74
C PRO A 199 -9.43 -0.43 14.66
N TRP A 200 -9.07 -0.50 13.39
CA TRP A 200 -9.99 -0.31 12.25
C TRP A 200 -10.70 -1.60 11.82
N PHE A 201 -10.33 -2.76 12.39
CA PHE A 201 -10.95 -4.03 12.01
C PHE A 201 -12.42 -4.09 12.42
N ASP A 202 -13.29 -4.35 11.46
CA ASP A 202 -14.70 -4.59 11.67
C ASP A 202 -15.08 -5.93 11.01
N PRO A 203 -15.51 -6.96 11.78
CA PRO A 203 -15.89 -8.24 11.19
C PRO A 203 -17.08 -8.15 10.24
N GLU A 204 -17.95 -7.15 10.38
CA GLU A 204 -19.05 -6.89 9.45
C GLU A 204 -18.58 -6.33 8.11
N GLY A 205 -17.36 -5.77 8.06
CA GLY A 205 -16.70 -5.28 6.86
C GLY A 205 -15.81 -6.31 6.16
N LEU A 206 -15.78 -7.58 6.64
CA LEU A 206 -15.04 -8.68 6.01
C LEU A 206 -16.04 -9.68 5.41
N PHE A 207 -16.21 -9.65 4.10
CA PHE A 207 -17.15 -10.46 3.34
C PHE A 207 -16.48 -11.72 2.82
N LEU A 208 -17.12 -12.87 3.03
CA LEU A 208 -16.64 -14.20 2.67
C LEU A 208 -17.65 -14.86 1.72
N ALA A 209 -17.17 -15.30 0.56
CA ALA A 209 -17.97 -15.97 -0.46
C ALA A 209 -17.68 -17.49 -0.45
N PHE A 210 -18.64 -18.28 -0.07
CA PHE A 210 -18.56 -19.74 -0.03
C PHE A 210 -19.33 -20.37 -1.18
N GLY A 211 -18.90 -21.53 -1.65
CA GLY A 211 -19.73 -22.38 -2.47
C GLY A 211 -21.03 -22.72 -1.73
N ASP A 212 -22.15 -22.67 -2.41
CA ASP A 212 -23.43 -23.14 -1.88
C ASP A 212 -23.59 -24.67 -2.08
N SER A 213 -24.75 -25.22 -1.73
CA SER A 213 -25.04 -26.65 -1.84
C SER A 213 -25.10 -27.16 -3.30
N GLU A 214 -25.21 -26.28 -4.28
CA GLU A 214 -25.25 -26.61 -5.72
C GLU A 214 -23.88 -26.43 -6.39
N SER A 215 -22.88 -25.96 -5.65
CA SER A 215 -21.53 -25.74 -6.16
C SER A 215 -20.71 -27.04 -6.16
N ASP A 216 -19.72 -27.11 -7.06
CA ASP A 216 -18.75 -28.22 -7.09
C ASP A 216 -17.90 -28.32 -5.79
N HIS A 217 -17.91 -27.27 -4.99
CA HIS A 217 -17.18 -27.15 -3.74
C HIS A 217 -18.07 -26.55 -2.62
N PRO A 218 -19.05 -27.29 -2.10
CA PRO A 218 -19.91 -26.80 -1.01
C PRO A 218 -19.09 -26.39 0.21
N ASP A 219 -19.46 -25.27 0.81
CA ASP A 219 -18.83 -24.69 2.02
C ASP A 219 -17.34 -24.34 1.92
N ARG A 220 -16.71 -24.46 0.74
CA ARG A 220 -15.35 -23.98 0.50
C ARG A 220 -15.36 -22.48 0.24
N LEU A 221 -14.43 -21.75 0.83
CA LEU A 221 -14.26 -20.33 0.56
C LEU A 221 -13.71 -20.14 -0.87
N LEU A 222 -14.42 -19.34 -1.67
CA LEU A 222 -14.09 -19.06 -3.07
C LEU A 222 -13.50 -17.66 -3.26
N GLY A 223 -13.71 -16.75 -2.30
CA GLY A 223 -13.19 -15.41 -2.33
C GLY A 223 -13.61 -14.60 -1.12
N PHE A 224 -12.95 -13.47 -0.92
CA PHE A 224 -13.25 -12.55 0.17
C PHE A 224 -13.01 -11.10 -0.24
N HIS A 225 -13.65 -10.18 0.49
CA HIS A 225 -13.35 -8.75 0.45
C HIS A 225 -13.26 -8.24 1.89
N TRP A 226 -12.11 -7.71 2.25
CA TRP A 226 -11.85 -7.03 3.51
C TRP A 226 -11.86 -5.53 3.27
N THR A 227 -12.74 -4.81 3.94
CA THR A 227 -12.82 -3.35 3.90
C THR A 227 -12.05 -2.72 5.06
N LYS A 228 -11.61 -1.48 4.90
CA LYS A 228 -10.99 -0.69 5.97
C LYS A 228 -11.65 0.70 6.02
N VAL A 229 -11.91 1.19 7.23
CA VAL A 229 -12.29 2.58 7.49
C VAL A 229 -11.08 3.29 8.10
N HIS A 230 -10.66 4.39 7.51
CA HIS A 230 -9.54 5.18 8.01
C HIS A 230 -9.99 6.08 9.17
N SER A 231 -9.50 5.79 10.38
CA SER A 231 -9.88 6.56 11.58
C SER A 231 -9.24 7.95 11.64
N ASP A 232 -8.11 8.11 10.99
CA ASP A 232 -7.33 9.35 10.86
C ASP A 232 -7.80 10.26 9.71
N GLN A 233 -8.64 9.73 8.80
CA GLN A 233 -9.19 10.44 7.65
C GLN A 233 -10.71 10.27 7.60
N PRO A 234 -11.49 11.16 8.27
CA PRO A 234 -12.94 11.07 8.29
C PRO A 234 -13.56 11.00 6.90
N GLY A 235 -14.46 10.04 6.68
CA GLY A 235 -15.12 9.83 5.40
C GLY A 235 -14.32 9.02 4.38
N LEU A 236 -13.13 8.51 4.73
CA LEU A 236 -12.35 7.67 3.83
C LEU A 236 -12.50 6.18 4.18
N GLY A 237 -12.96 5.41 3.19
CA GLY A 237 -12.94 3.95 3.20
C GLY A 237 -11.91 3.38 2.24
N GLU A 238 -11.61 2.09 2.38
CA GLU A 238 -10.68 1.38 1.51
C GLU A 238 -11.20 -0.02 1.18
N VAL A 239 -11.07 -0.40 -0.08
CA VAL A 239 -11.07 -1.79 -0.51
C VAL A 239 -9.69 -2.36 -0.15
N TYR A 240 -9.56 -2.83 1.10
CA TYR A 240 -8.27 -3.19 1.68
C TYR A 240 -7.65 -4.42 1.01
N VAL A 241 -8.40 -5.52 0.95
CA VAL A 241 -7.99 -6.75 0.25
C VAL A 241 -9.18 -7.40 -0.44
N VAL A 242 -9.05 -7.72 -1.71
CA VAL A 242 -9.98 -8.60 -2.44
C VAL A 242 -9.21 -9.78 -2.98
N GLY A 243 -9.51 -10.97 -2.48
CA GLY A 243 -8.93 -12.23 -2.93
C GLY A 243 -9.98 -13.15 -3.54
N VAL A 244 -9.66 -13.78 -4.66
CA VAL A 244 -10.50 -14.81 -5.29
C VAL A 244 -9.64 -16.03 -5.56
N ASP A 245 -10.11 -17.18 -5.04
CA ASP A 245 -9.46 -18.47 -5.29
C ASP A 245 -9.28 -18.67 -6.81
N PRO A 246 -8.10 -19.07 -7.28
CA PRO A 246 -7.83 -19.27 -8.70
C PRO A 246 -8.89 -20.13 -9.40
N SER A 247 -9.47 -21.14 -8.71
CA SER A 247 -10.53 -22.00 -9.25
C SER A 247 -11.88 -21.30 -9.45
N ALA A 248 -12.08 -20.13 -8.83
CA ALA A 248 -13.32 -19.36 -8.88
C ALA A 248 -13.20 -18.04 -9.69
N GLN A 249 -12.02 -17.79 -10.28
CA GLN A 249 -11.79 -16.60 -11.11
C GLN A 249 -12.59 -16.66 -12.43
N GLY A 250 -12.74 -15.50 -13.08
CA GLY A 250 -13.46 -15.39 -14.36
C GLY A 250 -14.99 -15.39 -14.26
N ARG A 251 -15.56 -15.65 -13.06
CA ARG A 251 -17.02 -15.74 -12.82
C ARG A 251 -17.65 -14.44 -12.32
N GLY A 252 -16.91 -13.34 -12.27
CA GLY A 252 -17.39 -12.04 -11.76
C GLY A 252 -17.38 -11.91 -10.24
N LEU A 253 -16.91 -12.93 -9.48
CA LEU A 253 -16.96 -12.96 -8.02
C LEU A 253 -16.22 -11.77 -7.38
N GLY A 254 -15.03 -11.43 -7.87
CA GLY A 254 -14.26 -10.29 -7.36
C GLY A 254 -15.01 -8.96 -7.51
N ARG A 255 -15.68 -8.75 -8.66
CA ARG A 255 -16.51 -7.57 -8.88
C ARG A 255 -17.70 -7.51 -7.92
N THR A 256 -18.39 -8.63 -7.72
CA THR A 256 -19.54 -8.72 -6.80
C THR A 256 -19.11 -8.44 -5.36
N LEU A 257 -18.03 -9.06 -4.90
CA LEU A 257 -17.46 -8.84 -3.56
C LEU A 257 -17.04 -7.37 -3.37
N THR A 258 -16.38 -6.77 -4.36
CA THR A 258 -16.01 -5.36 -4.31
C THR A 258 -17.24 -4.46 -4.21
N ALA A 259 -18.29 -4.72 -5.01
CA ALA A 259 -19.54 -3.92 -5.00
C ALA A 259 -20.22 -3.99 -3.62
N ILE A 260 -20.31 -5.18 -3.01
CA ILE A 260 -20.90 -5.37 -1.67
C ILE A 260 -20.11 -4.58 -0.61
N GLY A 261 -18.78 -4.64 -0.62
CA GLY A 261 -17.99 -3.90 0.37
C GLY A 261 -18.02 -2.40 0.16
N VAL A 262 -18.07 -1.92 -1.11
CA VAL A 262 -18.26 -0.49 -1.43
C VAL A 262 -19.62 0.00 -0.92
N GLU A 263 -20.67 -0.79 -1.07
CA GLU A 263 -22.01 -0.48 -0.53
C GLU A 263 -22.00 -0.45 1.00
N TRP A 264 -21.32 -1.41 1.65
CA TRP A 264 -21.15 -1.40 3.10
C TRP A 264 -20.40 -0.16 3.59
N LEU A 265 -19.29 0.20 2.94
CA LEU A 265 -18.54 1.41 3.24
C LEU A 265 -19.39 2.67 3.08
N ALA A 266 -20.22 2.74 2.06
CA ALA A 266 -21.12 3.87 1.87
C ALA A 266 -22.11 4.04 3.02
N ARG A 267 -22.72 2.93 3.48
CA ARG A 267 -23.61 2.96 4.65
C ARG A 267 -22.86 3.31 5.94
N ARG A 268 -21.65 2.76 6.11
CA ARG A 268 -20.83 2.93 7.30
C ARG A 268 -20.27 4.34 7.46
N LEU A 269 -19.99 5.02 6.31
CA LEU A 269 -19.42 6.36 6.24
C LEU A 269 -20.44 7.44 5.88
N ALA A 270 -21.74 7.07 5.84
CA ALA A 270 -22.80 8.04 5.57
C ALA A 270 -22.83 9.14 6.63
N ASP A 271 -22.63 10.37 6.19
CA ASP A 271 -22.79 11.56 7.02
C ASP A 271 -23.98 12.37 6.49
N PRO A 272 -25.09 12.45 7.24
CA PRO A 272 -26.26 13.25 6.83
C PRO A 272 -25.94 14.74 6.66
N ALA A 273 -24.95 15.26 7.38
CA ALA A 273 -24.53 16.67 7.31
C ALA A 273 -23.67 16.95 6.05
N ASN A 274 -22.96 15.93 5.53
CA ASN A 274 -22.12 16.05 4.35
C ASN A 274 -22.15 14.78 3.48
N PRO A 275 -23.26 14.51 2.78
CA PRO A 275 -23.48 13.26 2.05
C PRO A 275 -22.53 13.06 0.86
N THR A 276 -21.74 14.07 0.47
CA THR A 276 -20.83 14.01 -0.66
C THR A 276 -19.36 13.83 -0.25
N ALA A 277 -19.02 13.88 1.04
CA ALA A 277 -17.66 13.87 1.52
C ALA A 277 -17.02 12.48 1.50
N ALA A 278 -17.83 11.42 1.64
CA ALA A 278 -17.31 10.06 1.73
C ALA A 278 -16.77 9.55 0.39
N THR A 279 -15.55 9.00 0.45
CA THR A 279 -14.84 8.40 -0.69
C THR A 279 -14.30 7.03 -0.32
N VAL A 280 -14.04 6.20 -1.32
CA VAL A 280 -13.33 4.93 -1.15
C VAL A 280 -12.13 4.88 -2.08
N LEU A 281 -11.02 4.39 -1.56
CA LEU A 281 -9.80 4.12 -2.32
C LEU A 281 -9.52 2.62 -2.42
N LEU A 282 -8.66 2.27 -3.34
CA LEU A 282 -8.00 0.98 -3.46
C LEU A 282 -6.63 1.13 -4.09
N TYR A 283 -5.79 0.12 -3.90
CA TYR A 283 -4.53 -0.04 -4.61
C TYR A 283 -4.57 -1.27 -5.51
N VAL A 284 -3.96 -1.18 -6.68
CA VAL A 284 -3.91 -2.28 -7.65
C VAL A 284 -2.65 -2.18 -8.51
N GLU A 285 -2.01 -3.30 -8.78
CA GLU A 285 -0.86 -3.37 -9.70
C GLU A 285 -1.27 -2.91 -11.10
N SER A 286 -0.40 -2.12 -11.75
CA SER A 286 -0.70 -1.54 -13.07
C SER A 286 -0.83 -2.60 -14.18
N ASP A 287 -0.23 -3.76 -13.99
CA ASP A 287 -0.30 -4.91 -14.90
C ASP A 287 -1.52 -5.81 -14.65
N ASN A 288 -2.24 -5.64 -13.52
CA ASN A 288 -3.48 -6.37 -13.26
C ASN A 288 -4.67 -5.79 -14.04
N VAL A 289 -4.62 -6.01 -15.37
CA VAL A 289 -5.62 -5.47 -16.31
C VAL A 289 -7.05 -5.92 -15.97
N ALA A 290 -7.22 -7.14 -15.45
CA ALA A 290 -8.52 -7.68 -15.10
C ALA A 290 -9.15 -6.92 -13.90
N ALA A 291 -8.36 -6.69 -12.84
CA ALA A 291 -8.80 -5.92 -11.69
C ALA A 291 -9.07 -4.45 -12.06
N LEU A 292 -8.18 -3.81 -12.82
CA LEU A 292 -8.36 -2.44 -13.30
C LEU A 292 -9.67 -2.25 -14.09
N ARG A 293 -10.01 -3.20 -14.99
CA ARG A 293 -11.30 -3.18 -15.72
C ARG A 293 -12.48 -3.31 -14.77
N SER A 294 -12.40 -4.22 -13.81
CA SER A 294 -13.44 -4.42 -12.80
C SER A 294 -13.68 -3.16 -11.99
N TYR A 295 -12.62 -2.53 -11.45
CA TYR A 295 -12.73 -1.31 -10.66
C TYR A 295 -13.26 -0.12 -11.47
N ARG A 296 -12.79 0.05 -12.72
CA ARG A 296 -13.35 1.08 -13.62
C ARG A 296 -14.84 0.87 -13.88
N SER A 297 -15.28 -0.38 -14.04
CA SER A 297 -16.73 -0.68 -14.23
C SER A 297 -17.57 -0.39 -12.97
N LEU A 298 -16.93 -0.32 -11.80
CA LEU A 298 -17.53 0.09 -10.53
C LEU A 298 -17.39 1.61 -10.26
N GLY A 299 -16.91 2.39 -11.23
CA GLY A 299 -16.81 3.85 -11.13
C GLY A 299 -15.54 4.36 -10.45
N PHE A 300 -14.53 3.51 -10.22
CA PHE A 300 -13.23 3.97 -9.75
C PHE A 300 -12.44 4.64 -10.89
N THR A 301 -11.73 5.70 -10.54
CA THR A 301 -10.80 6.41 -11.44
C THR A 301 -9.41 6.43 -10.83
N THR A 302 -8.38 6.48 -11.67
CA THR A 302 -7.01 6.64 -11.20
C THR A 302 -6.85 7.97 -10.47
N TYR A 303 -6.36 7.91 -9.24
CA TYR A 303 -6.06 9.08 -8.41
C TYR A 303 -4.58 9.41 -8.40
N SER A 304 -3.72 8.42 -8.13
CA SER A 304 -2.27 8.52 -8.18
C SER A 304 -1.65 7.21 -8.63
N VAL A 305 -0.37 7.26 -8.96
CA VAL A 305 0.44 6.07 -9.27
C VAL A 305 1.71 6.16 -8.43
N ASP A 306 1.99 5.11 -7.70
CA ASP A 306 3.25 4.94 -6.98
C ASP A 306 4.17 4.04 -7.80
N THR A 307 5.45 4.37 -7.89
CA THR A 307 6.39 3.62 -8.74
C THR A 307 7.59 3.14 -7.93
N ALA A 308 7.90 1.87 -8.04
CA ALA A 308 9.18 1.33 -7.60
C ALA A 308 10.21 1.47 -8.73
N TYR A 309 11.34 2.06 -8.42
CA TYR A 309 12.48 2.22 -9.32
C TYR A 309 13.63 1.33 -8.86
N ALA A 310 14.30 0.67 -9.80
CA ALA A 310 15.48 -0.16 -9.53
C ALA A 310 16.58 0.14 -10.54
N PRO A 311 17.85 -0.16 -10.21
CA PRO A 311 18.92 -0.17 -11.21
C PRO A 311 18.59 -1.12 -12.36
N THR A 312 18.93 -0.73 -13.58
CA THR A 312 18.86 -1.64 -14.72
C THR A 312 19.68 -2.90 -14.40
N PRO A 313 19.11 -4.12 -14.57
CA PRO A 313 19.89 -5.34 -14.43
C PRO A 313 21.13 -5.25 -15.31
N VAL A 314 22.31 -5.44 -14.72
CA VAL A 314 23.54 -5.56 -15.51
C VAL A 314 23.38 -6.85 -16.28
N GLY A 315 23.33 -6.77 -17.62
CA GLY A 315 23.03 -7.89 -18.49
C GLY A 315 23.87 -9.12 -18.16
N SER A 316 23.17 -10.22 -18.00
CA SER A 316 23.74 -11.57 -18.00
C SER A 316 24.21 -11.95 -19.39
#